data_4c9ab5cb7b59d53e2a27ace67481b818
#
_entry.id   4c9ab5cb7b59d53e2a27ace67481b818
#
_cell.length_a   1.000
_cell.length_b   1.000
_cell.length_c   1.000
_cell.angle_alpha   90.00
_cell.angle_beta   90.00
_cell.angle_gamma   90.00
#
_symmetry.space_group_name_H-M   'P 1'
#
loop_
_entity.id
_entity.type
_entity.pdbx_description
1 polymer ?
#
loop_
_entity_poly.entity_id
_entity_poly.type
_entity_poly.pdbx_seq_one_letter_code
_entity_poly.pdbx_strand_id
1 'polypeptide(L)'
;MNEVRFTLTENARLAPNVYRLRLAGDASAISAPGQFLELSIPGFFLRRPLSVCDWEDGSVTILYRAVGDGTRALAKMKPGKTIDALCGLGNGFDVTACGEKTLVIGGGIGVPPMYSLAKRLLAAGKTPAAILGFNTASEIFYKEEF
;
A
#
# COMPACT_ATOMS: atom_id res chain seq x y z
N MET A 1 -5.72 14.21 7.91
CA MET A 1 -6.48 12.96 8.21
C MET A 1 -7.92 13.17 7.83
N ASN A 2 -8.42 12.37 6.91
CA ASN A 2 -9.80 12.45 6.41
C ASN A 2 -10.45 11.08 6.43
N GLU A 3 -11.75 11.02 6.74
CA GLU A 3 -12.54 9.82 6.53
C GLU A 3 -13.06 9.83 5.09
N VAL A 4 -12.79 8.76 4.35
CA VAL A 4 -13.11 8.62 2.92
C VAL A 4 -13.82 7.29 2.70
N ARG A 5 -14.86 7.31 1.87
CA ARG A 5 -15.51 6.09 1.36
C ARG A 5 -14.93 5.74 0.01
N PHE A 6 -14.32 4.58 -0.05
CA PHE A 6 -13.75 4.02 -1.27
C PHE A 6 -14.64 2.93 -1.88
N THR A 7 -14.52 2.73 -3.18
CA THR A 7 -15.05 1.58 -3.89
C THR A 7 -13.90 0.64 -4.26
N LEU A 8 -14.02 -0.65 -3.93
CA LEU A 8 -13.08 -1.67 -4.38
C LEU A 8 -13.19 -1.82 -5.90
N THR A 9 -12.08 -1.65 -6.60
CA THR A 9 -11.99 -1.89 -8.05
C THR A 9 -11.22 -3.17 -8.37
N GLU A 10 -10.32 -3.59 -7.47
CA GLU A 10 -9.58 -4.84 -7.58
C GLU A 10 -9.28 -5.40 -6.19
N ASN A 11 -9.30 -6.72 -6.06
CA ASN A 11 -8.79 -7.45 -4.90
C ASN A 11 -8.20 -8.77 -5.39
N ALA A 12 -6.94 -8.74 -5.83
CA ALA A 12 -6.27 -9.83 -6.53
C ALA A 12 -5.17 -10.46 -5.67
N ARG A 13 -5.12 -11.78 -5.63
CA ARG A 13 -4.03 -12.52 -4.97
C ARG A 13 -2.76 -12.45 -5.82
N LEU A 14 -1.65 -12.03 -5.23
CA LEU A 14 -0.33 -11.93 -5.87
C LEU A 14 0.60 -13.08 -5.48
N ALA A 15 0.53 -13.51 -4.22
CA ALA A 15 1.37 -14.57 -3.65
C ALA A 15 0.58 -15.27 -2.52
N PRO A 16 1.10 -16.33 -1.88
CA PRO A 16 0.42 -16.95 -0.75
C PRO A 16 0.06 -15.92 0.33
N ASN A 17 -1.25 -15.78 0.59
CA ASN A 17 -1.83 -14.81 1.54
C ASN A 17 -1.52 -13.33 1.28
N VAL A 18 -0.95 -12.96 0.14
CA VAL A 18 -0.68 -11.57 -0.24
C VAL A 18 -1.65 -11.15 -1.35
N TYR A 19 -2.29 -10.01 -1.15
CA TYR A 19 -3.31 -9.47 -2.05
C TYR A 19 -2.99 -8.03 -2.43
N ARG A 20 -3.33 -7.66 -3.68
CA ARG A 20 -3.38 -6.28 -4.13
C ARG A 20 -4.82 -5.81 -4.09
N LEU A 21 -5.06 -4.76 -3.34
CA LEU A 21 -6.33 -4.05 -3.24
C LEU A 21 -6.21 -2.72 -3.95
N ARG A 22 -7.11 -2.45 -4.91
CA ARG A 22 -7.25 -1.13 -5.51
C ARG A 22 -8.58 -0.53 -5.11
N LEU A 23 -8.50 0.72 -4.69
CA LEU A 23 -9.61 1.49 -4.16
C LEU A 23 -9.78 2.76 -4.99
N ALA A 24 -10.99 3.02 -5.48
CA ALA A 24 -11.36 4.27 -6.14
C ALA A 24 -12.04 5.20 -5.14
N GLY A 25 -11.60 6.45 -5.06
CA GLY A 25 -12.09 7.46 -4.14
C GLY A 25 -11.10 8.59 -3.93
N ASP A 26 -11.41 9.52 -3.05
CA ASP A 26 -10.55 10.68 -2.77
C ASP A 26 -9.26 10.26 -2.07
N ALA A 27 -8.14 10.34 -2.77
CA ALA A 27 -6.80 10.05 -2.27
C ALA A 27 -6.02 11.31 -1.84
N SER A 28 -6.62 12.49 -1.88
CA SER A 28 -5.95 13.79 -1.68
C SER A 28 -5.29 13.97 -0.32
N ALA A 29 -5.74 13.21 0.69
CA ALA A 29 -5.15 13.22 2.02
C ALA A 29 -3.79 12.46 2.10
N ILE A 30 -3.45 11.67 1.07
CA ILE A 30 -2.17 10.94 1.00
C ILE A 30 -1.17 11.86 0.28
N SER A 31 -0.14 12.31 0.99
CA SER A 31 0.80 13.34 0.51
C SER A 31 2.24 12.85 0.38
N ALA A 32 2.60 11.75 1.05
CA ALA A 32 3.97 11.26 1.10
C ALA A 32 4.04 9.72 1.09
N PRO A 33 5.07 9.13 0.44
CA PRO A 33 5.30 7.68 0.51
C PRO A 33 5.56 7.25 1.95
N GLY A 34 5.12 6.04 2.31
CA GLY A 34 5.23 5.52 3.68
C GLY A 34 4.06 5.87 4.59
N GLN A 35 3.12 6.71 4.16
CA GLN A 35 1.85 6.89 4.85
C GLN A 35 0.98 5.63 4.76
N PHE A 36 0.01 5.54 5.65
CA PHE A 36 -0.92 4.41 5.73
C PHE A 36 -2.36 4.92 5.84
N LEU A 37 -3.28 4.01 5.75
CA LEU A 37 -4.69 4.23 6.02
C LEU A 37 -5.24 3.13 6.93
N GLU A 38 -6.38 3.39 7.56
CA GLU A 38 -7.07 2.44 8.42
C GLU A 38 -8.42 2.07 7.81
N LEU A 39 -8.54 0.83 7.33
CA LEU A 39 -9.78 0.31 6.72
C LEU A 39 -10.78 -0.16 7.76
N SER A 40 -12.03 0.27 7.63
CA SER A 40 -13.18 -0.22 8.39
C SER A 40 -13.77 -1.45 7.71
N ILE A 41 -13.35 -2.63 8.14
CA ILE A 41 -13.82 -3.89 7.53
C ILE A 41 -15.16 -4.27 8.14
N PRO A 42 -16.22 -4.53 7.32
CA PRO A 42 -17.54 -4.89 7.84
C PRO A 42 -17.50 -6.09 8.80
N GLY A 43 -18.17 -5.97 9.94
CA GLY A 43 -18.19 -6.99 10.98
C GLY A 43 -17.03 -6.95 11.98
N PHE A 44 -16.11 -6.00 11.86
CA PHE A 44 -14.99 -5.83 12.78
C PHE A 44 -15.00 -4.45 13.42
N PHE A 45 -14.88 -4.41 14.75
CA PHE A 45 -14.90 -3.16 15.51
C PHE A 45 -13.65 -2.31 15.23
N LEU A 46 -12.47 -2.93 15.24
CA LEU A 46 -11.21 -2.21 15.01
C LEU A 46 -10.93 -2.08 13.52
N ARG A 47 -10.50 -0.89 13.10
CA ARG A 47 -9.96 -0.65 11.76
C ARG A 47 -8.64 -1.41 11.57
N ARG A 48 -8.23 -1.63 10.34
CA ARG A 48 -6.96 -2.29 9.98
C ARG A 48 -6.01 -1.29 9.34
N PRO A 49 -4.86 -1.00 10.01
CA PRO A 49 -3.84 -0.14 9.45
C PRO A 49 -3.11 -0.89 8.32
N LEU A 50 -3.07 -0.29 7.14
CA LEU A 50 -2.41 -0.84 5.96
C LEU A 50 -1.62 0.26 5.26
N SER A 51 -0.35 -0.02 4.97
CA SER A 51 0.53 0.93 4.27
C SER A 51 0.08 1.14 2.83
N VAL A 52 0.16 2.38 2.38
CA VAL A 52 -0.08 2.73 0.98
C VAL A 52 1.09 2.23 0.14
N CYS A 53 0.79 1.44 -0.89
CA CYS A 53 1.77 0.98 -1.87
C CYS A 53 1.97 2.04 -2.97
N ASP A 54 0.86 2.60 -3.47
CA ASP A 54 0.87 3.69 -4.45
C ASP A 54 -0.46 4.44 -4.41
N TRP A 55 -0.46 5.68 -4.91
CA TRP A 55 -1.69 6.45 -5.07
C TRP A 55 -1.57 7.42 -6.24
N GLU A 56 -2.70 7.71 -6.83
CA GLU A 56 -2.89 8.69 -7.89
C GLU A 56 -4.17 9.48 -7.60
N ASP A 57 -4.46 10.48 -8.42
CA ASP A 57 -5.73 11.18 -8.30
C ASP A 57 -6.91 10.21 -8.46
N GLY A 58 -7.73 10.12 -7.42
CA GLY A 58 -8.90 9.26 -7.40
C GLY A 58 -8.63 7.76 -7.13
N SER A 59 -7.41 7.34 -6.82
CA SER A 59 -7.12 5.92 -6.55
C SER A 59 -6.01 5.67 -5.54
N VAL A 60 -6.15 4.56 -4.79
CA VAL A 60 -5.14 4.06 -3.85
C VAL A 60 -4.91 2.58 -4.09
N THR A 61 -3.64 2.18 -4.12
CA THR A 61 -3.22 0.77 -4.17
C THR A 61 -2.59 0.37 -2.84
N ILE A 62 -3.04 -0.74 -2.29
CA ILE A 62 -2.56 -1.33 -1.06
C ILE A 62 -2.18 -2.78 -1.35
N LEU A 63 -1.04 -3.23 -0.82
CA LEU A 63 -0.75 -4.65 -0.72
C LEU A 63 -0.84 -5.05 0.75
N TYR A 64 -1.50 -6.15 1.03
CA TYR A 64 -1.67 -6.62 2.39
C TYR A 64 -1.56 -8.14 2.49
N ARG A 65 -1.22 -8.61 3.69
CA ARG A 65 -1.17 -10.03 4.00
C ARG A 65 -2.43 -10.43 4.80
N ALA A 66 -3.12 -11.46 4.33
CA ALA A 66 -4.30 -12.01 4.99
C ALA A 66 -3.89 -12.97 6.13
N VAL A 67 -3.56 -12.43 7.30
CA VAL A 67 -3.05 -13.19 8.46
C VAL A 67 -4.01 -13.26 9.64
N GLY A 68 -4.90 -12.25 9.80
CA GLY A 68 -5.92 -12.21 10.85
C GLY A 68 -7.32 -12.28 10.27
N ASP A 69 -8.34 -12.43 11.10
CA ASP A 69 -9.73 -12.59 10.66
C ASP A 69 -10.21 -11.40 9.83
N GLY A 70 -9.88 -10.17 10.22
CA GLY A 70 -10.24 -8.97 9.46
C GLY A 70 -9.61 -8.95 8.06
N THR A 71 -8.31 -9.22 7.94
CA THR A 71 -7.64 -9.25 6.63
C THR A 71 -8.06 -10.46 5.78
N ARG A 72 -8.43 -11.58 6.41
CA ARG A 72 -9.06 -12.71 5.69
C ARG A 72 -10.46 -12.37 5.19
N ALA A 73 -11.24 -11.60 5.97
CA ALA A 73 -12.54 -11.09 5.51
C ALA A 73 -12.37 -10.10 4.36
N LEU A 74 -11.39 -9.19 4.46
CA LEU A 74 -11.04 -8.27 3.38
C LEU A 74 -10.70 -9.03 2.08
N ALA A 75 -9.93 -10.12 2.17
CA ALA A 75 -9.53 -10.93 1.02
C ALA A 75 -10.73 -11.60 0.27
N LYS A 76 -11.88 -11.71 0.94
CA LYS A 76 -13.12 -12.24 0.34
C LYS A 76 -14.00 -11.14 -0.28
N MET A 77 -13.71 -9.87 -0.02
CA MET A 77 -14.48 -8.76 -0.58
C MET A 77 -14.29 -8.67 -2.09
N LYS A 78 -15.39 -8.45 -2.80
CA LYS A 78 -15.42 -8.39 -4.28
C LYS A 78 -15.38 -6.95 -4.77
N PRO A 79 -14.83 -6.69 -5.96
CA PRO A 79 -14.97 -5.39 -6.64
C PRO A 79 -16.42 -4.90 -6.65
N GLY A 80 -16.61 -3.58 -6.59
CA GLY A 80 -17.91 -2.92 -6.49
C GLY A 80 -18.43 -2.73 -5.05
N LYS A 81 -17.82 -3.37 -4.07
CA LYS A 81 -18.13 -3.10 -2.65
C LYS A 81 -17.47 -1.81 -2.18
N THR A 82 -18.11 -1.15 -1.21
CA THR A 82 -17.54 0.05 -0.59
C THR A 82 -16.92 -0.27 0.76
N ILE A 83 -15.92 0.53 1.14
CA ILE A 83 -15.23 0.45 2.41
C ILE A 83 -14.84 1.85 2.89
N ASP A 84 -15.06 2.14 4.15
CA ASP A 84 -14.67 3.41 4.76
C ASP A 84 -13.22 3.31 5.29
N ALA A 85 -12.45 4.37 5.12
CA ALA A 85 -11.07 4.45 5.58
C ALA A 85 -10.74 5.81 6.19
N LEU A 86 -9.87 5.80 7.19
CA LEU A 86 -9.14 7.01 7.60
C LEU A 86 -7.87 7.11 6.77
N CYS A 87 -7.68 8.22 6.07
CA CYS A 87 -6.56 8.46 5.16
C CYS A 87 -5.63 9.57 5.65
N GLY A 88 -4.42 9.64 5.09
CA GLY A 88 -3.42 10.65 5.43
C GLY A 88 -2.81 10.42 6.82
N LEU A 89 -2.64 9.17 7.22
CA LEU A 89 -2.05 8.79 8.50
C LEU A 89 -0.54 8.55 8.36
N GLY A 90 0.20 8.90 9.39
CA GLY A 90 1.67 8.83 9.41
C GLY A 90 2.33 10.02 8.72
N ASN A 91 3.62 10.24 9.01
CA ASN A 91 4.38 11.37 8.48
C ASN A 91 4.93 11.11 7.07
N GLY A 92 5.14 9.84 6.70
CA GLY A 92 5.76 9.45 5.44
C GLY A 92 7.26 9.70 5.39
N PHE A 93 7.85 9.43 4.22
CA PHE A 93 9.26 9.72 3.93
C PHE A 93 9.40 11.07 3.23
N ASP A 94 10.37 11.86 3.67
CA ASP A 94 10.74 13.11 3.00
C ASP A 94 11.68 12.82 1.82
N VAL A 95 11.11 12.81 0.62
CA VAL A 95 11.86 12.60 -0.64
C VAL A 95 12.91 13.71 -0.87
N THR A 96 12.69 14.92 -0.37
CA THR A 96 13.63 16.04 -0.54
C THR A 96 14.88 15.87 0.30
N ALA A 97 14.77 15.24 1.47
CA ALA A 97 15.88 14.93 2.35
C ALA A 97 16.71 13.71 1.86
N CYS A 98 16.21 12.93 0.91
CA CYS A 98 16.94 11.80 0.35
C CYS A 98 18.10 12.26 -0.54
N GLY A 99 19.22 11.52 -0.50
CA GLY A 99 20.36 11.74 -1.38
C GLY A 99 20.07 11.34 -2.84
N GLU A 100 21.00 11.71 -3.74
CA GLU A 100 20.96 11.36 -5.17
C GLU A 100 20.87 9.83 -5.39
N LYS A 101 21.67 9.08 -4.64
CA LYS A 101 21.70 7.61 -4.64
C LYS A 101 21.12 7.11 -3.31
N THR A 102 19.83 6.85 -3.30
CA THR A 102 19.12 6.35 -2.13
C THR A 102 18.93 4.83 -2.26
N LEU A 103 19.28 4.08 -1.21
CA LEU A 103 18.99 2.66 -1.11
C LEU A 103 17.68 2.47 -0.35
N VAL A 104 16.68 1.84 -0.98
CA VAL A 104 15.43 1.43 -0.34
C VAL A 104 15.45 -0.06 -0.06
N ILE A 105 15.09 -0.47 1.15
CA ILE A 105 15.12 -1.87 1.57
C ILE A 105 13.73 -2.23 2.10
N GLY A 106 13.11 -3.26 1.51
CA GLY A 106 11.82 -3.78 1.94
C GLY A 106 11.83 -5.30 2.09
N GLY A 107 11.26 -5.81 3.18
CA GLY A 107 11.11 -7.25 3.45
C GLY A 107 9.64 -7.68 3.50
N GLY A 108 9.25 -8.70 2.74
CA GLY A 108 7.89 -9.23 2.73
C GLY A 108 6.85 -8.12 2.54
N ILE A 109 5.90 -7.97 3.47
CA ILE A 109 4.86 -6.95 3.38
C ILE A 109 5.37 -5.52 3.69
N GLY A 110 6.66 -5.35 3.97
CA GLY A 110 7.33 -4.04 4.00
C GLY A 110 7.80 -3.55 2.63
N VAL A 111 7.72 -4.37 1.58
CA VAL A 111 8.03 -4.00 0.18
C VAL A 111 7.08 -2.92 -0.37
N PRO A 112 5.75 -2.99 -0.19
CA PRO A 112 4.81 -2.04 -0.77
C PRO A 112 5.10 -0.55 -0.50
N PRO A 113 5.36 -0.09 0.75
CA PRO A 113 5.67 1.32 0.97
C PRO A 113 6.98 1.76 0.30
N MET A 114 7.93 0.84 0.04
CA MET A 114 9.17 1.13 -0.67
C MET A 114 8.96 1.37 -2.17
N TYR A 115 7.93 0.76 -2.76
CA TYR A 115 7.56 0.98 -4.15
C TYR A 115 7.21 2.46 -4.40
N SER A 116 6.30 2.99 -3.61
CA SER A 116 5.90 4.41 -3.70
C SER A 116 7.08 5.35 -3.47
N LEU A 117 7.96 5.03 -2.51
CA LEU A 117 9.17 5.82 -2.26
C LEU A 117 10.12 5.80 -3.46
N ALA A 118 10.41 4.64 -4.04
CA ALA A 118 11.27 4.51 -5.21
C ALA A 118 10.69 5.28 -6.42
N LYS A 119 9.38 5.14 -6.67
CA LYS A 119 8.67 5.87 -7.74
C LYS A 119 8.80 7.39 -7.58
N ARG A 120 8.65 7.91 -6.36
CA ARG A 120 8.77 9.35 -6.07
C ARG A 120 10.20 9.85 -6.16
N LEU A 121 11.19 9.05 -5.76
CA LEU A 121 12.61 9.37 -5.93
C LEU A 121 12.97 9.48 -7.40
N LEU A 122 12.53 8.54 -8.24
CA LEU A 122 12.72 8.59 -9.70
C LEU A 122 12.06 9.84 -10.31
N ALA A 123 10.83 10.16 -9.92
CA ALA A 123 10.14 11.36 -10.38
C ALA A 123 10.83 12.66 -9.96
N ALA A 124 11.59 12.65 -8.86
CA ALA A 124 12.43 13.76 -8.41
C ALA A 124 13.82 13.78 -9.09
N GLY A 125 14.06 12.96 -10.11
CA GLY A 125 15.31 12.90 -10.86
C GLY A 125 16.45 12.17 -10.13
N LYS A 126 16.16 11.44 -9.04
CA LYS A 126 17.15 10.67 -8.28
C LYS A 126 17.29 9.25 -8.84
N THR A 127 18.35 8.56 -8.44
CA THR A 127 18.67 7.18 -8.90
C THR A 127 18.62 6.19 -7.72
N PRO A 128 17.42 5.80 -7.24
CA PRO A 128 17.30 4.84 -6.15
C PRO A 128 17.74 3.44 -6.58
N ALA A 129 18.31 2.69 -5.62
CA ALA A 129 18.47 1.25 -5.71
C ALA A 129 17.52 0.56 -4.72
N ALA A 130 17.02 -0.63 -5.05
CA ALA A 130 16.10 -1.37 -4.20
C ALA A 130 16.65 -2.75 -3.84
N ILE A 131 16.51 -3.14 -2.56
CA ILE A 131 16.70 -4.51 -2.09
C ILE A 131 15.37 -5.02 -1.57
N LEU A 132 14.85 -6.09 -2.18
CA LEU A 132 13.60 -6.72 -1.81
C LEU A 132 13.87 -8.11 -1.22
N GLY A 133 13.46 -8.34 0.01
CA GLY A 133 13.66 -9.59 0.74
C GLY A 133 12.36 -10.37 0.93
N PHE A 134 12.41 -11.69 0.75
CA PHE A 134 11.29 -12.61 0.95
C PHE A 134 11.78 -13.90 1.60
N ASN A 135 10.91 -14.59 2.35
CA ASN A 135 11.32 -15.84 3.01
C ASN A 135 11.51 -16.99 2.02
N THR A 136 10.67 -17.04 0.99
CA THR A 136 10.71 -18.09 -0.05
C THR A 136 10.46 -17.51 -1.42
N ALA A 137 10.87 -18.23 -2.48
CA ALA A 137 10.64 -17.82 -3.87
C ALA A 137 9.14 -17.69 -4.21
N SER A 138 8.27 -18.48 -3.61
CA SER A 138 6.83 -18.42 -3.84
C SER A 138 6.16 -17.19 -3.23
N GLU A 139 6.83 -16.51 -2.29
CA GLU A 139 6.34 -15.29 -1.65
C GLU A 139 6.76 -14.01 -2.37
N ILE A 140 7.54 -14.11 -3.46
CA ILE A 140 7.99 -12.94 -4.22
C ILE A 140 6.78 -12.29 -4.93
N PHE A 141 6.65 -10.98 -4.76
CA PHE A 141 5.69 -10.13 -5.46
C PHE A 141 6.31 -8.77 -5.76
N TYR A 142 5.78 -8.05 -6.72
CA TYR A 142 6.25 -6.70 -7.13
C TYR A 142 7.70 -6.62 -7.62
N LYS A 143 8.30 -7.75 -8.01
CA LYS A 143 9.66 -7.77 -8.55
C LYS A 143 9.77 -7.03 -9.88
N GLU A 144 8.77 -7.20 -10.74
CA GLU A 144 8.76 -6.60 -12.09
C GLU A 144 8.31 -5.13 -12.08
N GLU A 145 7.65 -4.69 -11.00
CA GLU A 145 7.17 -3.32 -10.83
C GLU A 145 8.30 -2.36 -10.38
N PHE A 146 9.33 -2.88 -9.69
CA PHE A 146 10.53 -2.13 -9.32
C PHE A 146 11.53 -2.05 -10.47
#